data_6fbafdef0280db0995c6cfe61217dee5
#
_entry.id   6fbafdef0280db0995c6cfe61217dee5
#
_cell.length_a   1.000
_cell.length_b   1.000
_cell.length_c   1.000
_cell.angle_alpha   90.00
_cell.angle_beta   90.00
_cell.angle_gamma   90.00
#
_symmetry.space_group_name_H-M   'P 1'
#
loop_
_entity.id
_entity.type
_entity.pdbx_description
1 polymer ?
#
loop_
_entity_poly.entity_id
_entity_poly.type
_entity_poly.pdbx_seq_one_letter_code
_entity_poly.pdbx_strand_id
1 'polypeptide(L)'
;MNAEATMMPMTVRQVAEAVQGRLIVPQTGDGVEDGADALATSAVSDSRQVREGSVFVAIAGERVDGHDFVARAGESGAVVALVQHEVDAPVAQIVVPDTVDALGLLAKANIAARRAAGTPFTLIGITGSVGKTTTKDLMAALLSTLGPTVAPVGSFNNEIGLPLTALKVGRDTRFFVAEMGASHVGEITRLTTIAPPDIAVVLKVGCAHLGEFGSVERIAQAKSEIVQGLVPDGLAVLNADDAHVAAMAPLAPQGHVFWFGMAGDDAEASAGNAASGKSDALFASDVRTDDGDRPSFTLERADGGTAHVQLAIRGTHNVMNALAAASVAHLLGVPVSYTHLTLPTKA
;
A
#
# COMPACT_ATOMS: atom_id res chain seq x y z
N MET A 1 24.58 -0.31 -2.17
CA MET A 1 23.96 1.03 -2.28
C MET A 1 22.54 0.77 -2.75
N ASN A 2 21.55 0.93 -1.89
CA ASN A 2 20.15 0.89 -2.35
C ASN A 2 19.99 2.13 -3.24
N ALA A 3 19.68 1.91 -4.53
CA ALA A 3 19.23 3.01 -5.37
C ALA A 3 18.04 3.67 -4.69
N GLU A 4 18.10 4.99 -4.47
CA GLU A 4 16.97 5.70 -3.89
C GLU A 4 15.75 5.47 -4.76
N ALA A 5 14.65 5.08 -4.13
CA ALA A 5 13.40 4.82 -4.84
C ALA A 5 12.94 6.09 -5.55
N THR A 6 12.89 6.06 -6.87
CA THR A 6 12.46 7.16 -7.73
C THR A 6 11.16 6.78 -8.40
N MET A 7 10.24 7.76 -8.56
CA MET A 7 9.02 7.56 -9.36
C MET A 7 9.36 7.32 -10.85
N MET A 8 8.39 6.93 -11.64
CA MET A 8 8.50 6.95 -13.10
C MET A 8 8.77 8.39 -13.55
N PRO A 9 9.85 8.65 -14.32
CA PRO A 9 10.17 10.02 -14.72
C PRO A 9 9.04 10.64 -15.56
N MET A 10 8.67 11.87 -15.21
CA MET A 10 7.67 12.67 -15.94
C MET A 10 8.23 14.08 -16.16
N THR A 11 7.95 14.69 -17.31
CA THR A 11 8.23 16.12 -17.46
C THR A 11 7.27 16.93 -16.58
N VAL A 12 7.66 18.14 -16.20
CA VAL A 12 6.78 19.09 -15.45
C VAL A 12 5.45 19.29 -16.19
N ARG A 13 5.47 19.32 -17.52
CA ARG A 13 4.26 19.38 -18.36
C ARG A 13 3.38 18.15 -18.16
N GLN A 14 3.95 16.96 -18.17
CA GLN A 14 3.21 15.72 -17.91
C GLN A 14 2.67 15.66 -16.48
N VAL A 15 3.39 16.21 -15.50
CA VAL A 15 2.87 16.36 -14.13
C VAL A 15 1.65 17.27 -14.13
N ALA A 16 1.71 18.44 -14.80
CA ALA A 16 0.59 19.37 -14.89
C ALA A 16 -0.65 18.73 -15.55
N GLU A 17 -0.46 17.99 -16.62
CA GLU A 17 -1.52 17.22 -17.29
C GLU A 17 -2.12 16.15 -16.36
N ALA A 18 -1.28 15.38 -15.67
CA ALA A 18 -1.71 14.31 -14.78
C ALA A 18 -2.58 14.83 -13.61
N VAL A 19 -2.21 15.99 -13.04
CA VAL A 19 -2.96 16.61 -11.93
C VAL A 19 -4.03 17.60 -12.40
N GLN A 20 -4.18 17.80 -13.73
CA GLN A 20 -5.13 18.74 -14.35
C GLN A 20 -4.95 20.18 -13.84
N GLY A 21 -3.69 20.57 -13.55
CA GLY A 21 -3.34 21.86 -12.98
C GLY A 21 -2.87 22.87 -14.02
N ARG A 22 -2.93 24.16 -13.67
CA ARG A 22 -2.42 25.25 -14.48
C ARG A 22 -0.92 25.45 -14.22
N LEU A 23 -0.09 25.15 -15.22
CA LEU A 23 1.36 25.32 -15.13
C LEU A 23 1.73 26.82 -15.24
N ILE A 24 2.59 27.28 -14.35
CA ILE A 24 3.23 28.59 -14.36
C ILE A 24 4.74 28.34 -14.32
N VAL A 25 5.45 28.81 -15.32
CA VAL A 25 6.91 28.75 -15.38
C VAL A 25 7.47 30.15 -15.14
N PRO A 26 8.42 30.34 -14.22
CA PRO A 26 9.08 31.64 -14.03
C PRO A 26 9.75 32.08 -15.33
N GLN A 27 9.60 33.35 -15.68
CA GLN A 27 10.31 33.94 -16.83
C GLN A 27 11.80 34.04 -16.48
N THR A 28 12.63 33.17 -17.00
CA THR A 28 14.07 33.39 -17.05
C THR A 28 14.40 34.30 -18.19
N GLY A 29 15.27 35.33 -17.97
CA GLY A 29 15.51 36.44 -18.88
C GLY A 29 16.01 36.11 -20.30
N ASP A 30 16.25 34.84 -20.62
CA ASP A 30 16.78 34.33 -21.89
C ASP A 30 15.72 33.69 -22.80
N GLY A 31 14.44 33.75 -22.46
CA GLY A 31 13.34 33.32 -23.35
C GLY A 31 13.20 31.84 -23.58
N VAL A 32 13.85 31.01 -22.77
CA VAL A 32 13.76 29.53 -22.85
C VAL A 32 12.66 29.04 -21.91
N GLU A 33 11.64 28.38 -22.46
CA GLU A 33 10.62 27.63 -21.68
C GLU A 33 11.18 26.36 -21.03
N ASP A 34 12.37 26.44 -20.46
CA ASP A 34 13.17 25.27 -20.07
C ASP A 34 12.61 24.54 -18.84
N GLY A 35 11.78 25.19 -18.02
CA GLY A 35 11.22 24.60 -16.82
C GLY A 35 10.09 23.58 -17.06
N ALA A 36 9.38 23.67 -18.19
CA ALA A 36 8.24 22.79 -18.48
C ALA A 36 8.67 21.38 -18.90
N ASP A 37 9.87 21.24 -19.45
CA ASP A 37 10.44 19.95 -19.90
C ASP A 37 11.41 19.33 -18.88
N ALA A 38 11.66 20.00 -17.75
CA ALA A 38 12.44 19.47 -16.65
C ALA A 38 11.83 18.15 -16.13
N LEU A 39 12.69 17.18 -15.77
CA LEU A 39 12.24 15.85 -15.34
C LEU A 39 12.00 15.81 -13.84
N ALA A 40 10.77 15.47 -13.46
CA ALA A 40 10.41 15.08 -12.11
C ALA A 40 10.69 13.59 -11.89
N THR A 41 11.44 13.26 -10.85
CA THR A 41 11.86 11.91 -10.50
C THR A 41 11.48 11.47 -9.09
N SER A 42 10.97 12.40 -8.28
CA SER A 42 10.47 12.14 -6.93
C SER A 42 9.36 13.13 -6.57
N ALA A 43 8.56 12.80 -5.55
CA ALA A 43 7.59 13.72 -5.00
C ALA A 43 7.62 13.67 -3.47
N VAL A 44 7.58 14.84 -2.83
CA VAL A 44 7.66 14.99 -1.39
C VAL A 44 6.76 16.12 -0.90
N SER A 45 6.23 15.99 0.32
CA SER A 45 5.48 17.04 1.02
C SER A 45 6.26 17.69 2.15
N ASP A 46 7.42 17.15 2.52
CA ASP A 46 8.34 17.72 3.50
C ASP A 46 9.49 18.43 2.78
N SER A 47 9.58 19.76 2.93
CA SER A 47 10.61 20.58 2.27
C SER A 47 12.05 20.18 2.62
N ARG A 48 12.26 19.48 3.75
CA ARG A 48 13.58 18.96 4.16
C ARG A 48 14.02 17.74 3.35
N GLN A 49 13.10 17.08 2.66
CA GLN A 49 13.34 15.91 1.81
C GLN A 49 13.47 16.26 0.33
N VAL A 50 13.31 17.53 -0.01
CA VAL A 50 13.47 18.02 -1.39
C VAL A 50 14.91 17.77 -1.83
N ARG A 51 15.03 17.30 -3.07
CA ARG A 51 16.29 17.09 -3.80
C ARG A 51 16.09 17.45 -5.27
N GLU A 52 17.17 17.44 -6.03
CA GLU A 52 17.09 17.68 -7.47
C GLU A 52 16.08 16.73 -8.14
N GLY A 53 15.22 17.27 -8.99
CA GLY A 53 14.15 16.53 -9.65
C GLY A 53 12.91 16.26 -8.79
N SER A 54 12.77 16.88 -7.61
CA SER A 54 11.59 16.70 -6.77
C SER A 54 10.39 17.52 -7.26
N VAL A 55 9.19 16.92 -7.20
CA VAL A 55 7.91 17.62 -7.11
C VAL A 55 7.67 17.94 -5.64
N PHE A 56 7.58 19.19 -5.27
CA PHE A 56 7.20 19.59 -3.93
C PHE A 56 5.69 19.79 -3.86
N VAL A 57 5.01 19.12 -2.92
CA VAL A 57 3.56 19.23 -2.73
C VAL A 57 3.28 20.12 -1.53
N ALA A 58 2.81 21.33 -1.76
CA ALA A 58 2.50 22.31 -0.72
C ALA A 58 1.13 22.00 -0.10
N ILE A 59 1.12 21.15 0.93
CA ILE A 59 -0.09 20.80 1.66
C ILE A 59 -0.32 21.80 2.78
N ALA A 60 -1.51 22.42 2.80
CA ALA A 60 -1.95 23.25 3.92
C ALA A 60 -2.36 22.36 5.09
N GLY A 61 -1.58 22.38 6.17
CA GLY A 61 -1.85 21.66 7.40
C GLY A 61 -2.46 22.57 8.48
N GLU A 62 -2.96 21.98 9.56
CA GLU A 62 -3.58 22.73 10.68
C GLU A 62 -2.64 23.74 11.38
N ARG A 63 -1.33 23.47 11.40
CA ARG A 63 -0.34 24.28 12.12
C ARG A 63 0.66 24.96 11.21
N VAL A 64 0.87 24.44 10.04
CA VAL A 64 1.92 24.87 9.10
C VAL A 64 1.35 24.78 7.69
N ASP A 65 1.48 25.86 6.92
CA ASP A 65 1.11 25.86 5.51
C ASP A 65 2.33 25.48 4.66
N GLY A 66 2.18 24.45 3.83
CA GLY A 66 3.22 24.02 2.90
C GLY A 66 3.63 25.09 1.89
N HIS A 67 2.75 26.04 1.59
CA HIS A 67 3.02 27.13 0.65
C HIS A 67 4.15 28.06 1.14
N ASP A 68 4.34 28.20 2.45
CA ASP A 68 5.45 28.99 3.04
C ASP A 68 6.85 28.41 2.70
N PHE A 69 6.92 27.16 2.22
CA PHE A 69 8.18 26.48 1.92
C PHE A 69 8.47 26.35 0.43
N VAL A 70 7.62 26.86 -0.46
CA VAL A 70 7.76 26.71 -1.92
C VAL A 70 9.07 27.33 -2.42
N ALA A 71 9.41 28.54 -1.98
CA ALA A 71 10.66 29.19 -2.36
C ALA A 71 11.89 28.36 -1.95
N ARG A 72 11.91 27.91 -0.68
CA ARG A 72 12.97 27.03 -0.17
C ARG A 72 13.05 25.69 -0.89
N ALA A 73 11.91 25.13 -1.28
CA ALA A 73 11.88 23.88 -2.06
C ALA A 73 12.53 24.08 -3.43
N GLY A 74 12.27 25.20 -4.11
CA GLY A 74 12.95 25.57 -5.36
C GLY A 74 14.46 25.67 -5.17
N GLU A 75 14.93 26.39 -4.15
CA GLU A 75 16.37 26.52 -3.80
C GLU A 75 17.02 25.16 -3.50
N SER A 76 16.26 24.20 -3.00
CA SER A 76 16.73 22.84 -2.64
C SER A 76 16.68 21.84 -3.82
N GLY A 77 16.26 22.29 -5.03
CA GLY A 77 16.29 21.46 -6.24
C GLY A 77 14.92 20.90 -6.68
N ALA A 78 13.80 21.40 -6.11
CA ALA A 78 12.50 21.08 -6.67
C ALA A 78 12.39 21.63 -8.09
N VAL A 79 11.95 20.80 -9.04
CA VAL A 79 11.71 21.21 -10.43
C VAL A 79 10.34 21.87 -10.59
N VAL A 80 9.41 21.56 -9.69
CA VAL A 80 8.04 22.09 -9.67
C VAL A 80 7.42 21.97 -8.29
N ALA A 81 6.52 22.91 -7.96
CA ALA A 81 5.67 22.84 -6.77
C ALA A 81 4.20 22.71 -7.17
N LEU A 82 3.47 21.79 -6.52
CA LEU A 82 2.01 21.75 -6.55
C LEU A 82 1.49 22.68 -5.46
N VAL A 83 0.69 23.67 -5.85
CA VAL A 83 0.19 24.74 -4.98
C VAL A 83 -1.30 24.99 -5.21
N GLN A 84 -2.02 25.49 -4.19
CA GLN A 84 -3.43 25.90 -4.35
C GLN A 84 -3.58 27.33 -4.87
N HIS A 85 -2.56 28.16 -4.69
CA HIS A 85 -2.47 29.52 -5.21
C HIS A 85 -1.02 29.84 -5.58
N GLU A 86 -0.83 30.78 -6.49
CA GLU A 86 0.50 31.21 -6.91
C GLU A 86 1.27 31.84 -5.75
N VAL A 87 2.53 31.49 -5.61
CA VAL A 87 3.46 31.98 -4.60
C VAL A 87 4.63 32.66 -5.32
N ASP A 88 5.11 33.76 -4.78
CA ASP A 88 6.31 34.43 -5.31
C ASP A 88 7.55 33.59 -4.98
N ALA A 89 7.95 32.74 -5.94
CA ALA A 89 9.06 31.79 -5.78
C ALA A 89 9.71 31.47 -7.14
N PRO A 90 11.05 31.29 -7.18
CA PRO A 90 11.80 31.04 -8.41
C PRO A 90 11.75 29.55 -8.84
N VAL A 91 10.58 28.94 -8.80
CA VAL A 91 10.35 27.53 -9.20
C VAL A 91 9.07 27.43 -10.01
N ALA A 92 9.01 26.50 -10.97
CA ALA A 92 7.77 26.24 -11.69
C ALA A 92 6.66 25.81 -10.71
N GLN A 93 5.45 26.27 -10.94
CA GLN A 93 4.30 25.97 -10.08
C GLN A 93 3.16 25.38 -10.90
N ILE A 94 2.48 24.41 -10.35
CA ILE A 94 1.23 23.88 -10.89
C ILE A 94 0.13 24.23 -9.90
N VAL A 95 -0.74 25.15 -10.31
CA VAL A 95 -1.86 25.60 -9.48
C VAL A 95 -3.03 24.62 -9.66
N VAL A 96 -3.49 24.05 -8.54
CA VAL A 96 -4.57 23.07 -8.45
C VAL A 96 -5.60 23.50 -7.41
N PRO A 97 -6.86 23.04 -7.49
CA PRO A 97 -7.88 23.35 -6.48
C PRO A 97 -7.55 22.77 -5.09
N ASP A 98 -6.97 21.56 -5.05
CA ASP A 98 -6.59 20.84 -3.84
C ASP A 98 -5.30 20.06 -4.07
N THR A 99 -4.27 20.30 -3.24
CA THR A 99 -2.96 19.67 -3.39
C THR A 99 -2.93 18.21 -2.92
N VAL A 100 -3.84 17.79 -2.04
CA VAL A 100 -3.97 16.38 -1.63
C VAL A 100 -4.63 15.56 -2.74
N ASP A 101 -5.67 16.11 -3.39
CA ASP A 101 -6.28 15.48 -4.57
C ASP A 101 -5.28 15.40 -5.73
N ALA A 102 -4.52 16.47 -5.98
CA ALA A 102 -3.47 16.49 -6.99
C ALA A 102 -2.37 15.46 -6.71
N LEU A 103 -1.95 15.30 -5.44
CA LEU A 103 -1.01 14.26 -5.03
C LEU A 103 -1.56 12.86 -5.36
N GLY A 104 -2.84 12.61 -5.11
CA GLY A 104 -3.52 11.36 -5.48
C GLY A 104 -3.53 11.13 -7.00
N LEU A 105 -3.84 12.15 -7.80
CA LEU A 105 -3.81 12.07 -9.27
C LEU A 105 -2.41 11.80 -9.81
N LEU A 106 -1.38 12.45 -9.25
CA LEU A 106 0.01 12.21 -9.63
C LEU A 106 0.43 10.78 -9.31
N ALA A 107 0.08 10.26 -8.13
CA ALA A 107 0.35 8.89 -7.74
C ALA A 107 -0.36 7.87 -8.66
N LYS A 108 -1.62 8.14 -9.02
CA LYS A 108 -2.38 7.34 -10.00
C LYS A 108 -1.68 7.29 -11.36
N ALA A 109 -1.22 8.44 -11.86
CA ALA A 109 -0.49 8.52 -13.11
C ALA A 109 0.84 7.74 -13.03
N ASN A 110 1.56 7.81 -11.90
CA ASN A 110 2.78 7.06 -11.68
C ASN A 110 2.55 5.54 -11.71
N ILE A 111 1.52 5.03 -11.03
CA ILE A 111 1.15 3.61 -11.06
C ILE A 111 0.75 3.17 -12.47
N ALA A 112 -0.03 4.00 -13.18
CA ALA A 112 -0.40 3.72 -14.57
C ALA A 112 0.83 3.65 -15.50
N ALA A 113 1.76 4.59 -15.37
CA ALA A 113 3.02 4.60 -16.12
C ALA A 113 3.88 3.35 -15.80
N ARG A 114 3.94 2.93 -14.51
CA ARG A 114 4.65 1.70 -14.13
C ARG A 114 4.01 0.46 -14.74
N ARG A 115 2.69 0.35 -14.75
CA ARG A 115 1.98 -0.77 -15.40
C ARG A 115 2.23 -0.79 -16.91
N ALA A 116 2.24 0.37 -17.56
CA ALA A 116 2.50 0.52 -18.98
C ALA A 116 3.95 0.20 -19.40
N ALA A 117 4.89 0.10 -18.45
CA ALA A 117 6.29 -0.22 -18.75
C ALA A 117 6.53 -1.65 -19.27
N GLY A 118 5.52 -2.52 -19.26
CA GLY A 118 5.54 -3.87 -19.84
C GLY A 118 6.42 -4.89 -19.10
N THR A 119 6.95 -4.55 -17.93
CA THR A 119 7.71 -5.46 -17.07
C THR A 119 6.85 -5.93 -15.88
N PRO A 120 7.11 -7.11 -15.30
CA PRO A 120 6.30 -7.64 -14.21
C PRO A 120 6.15 -6.63 -13.05
N PHE A 121 4.92 -6.39 -12.65
CA PHE A 121 4.57 -5.52 -11.53
C PHE A 121 3.30 -6.03 -10.86
N THR A 122 3.31 -6.15 -9.54
CA THR A 122 2.15 -6.56 -8.77
C THR A 122 1.92 -5.57 -7.62
N LEU A 123 0.71 -5.05 -7.52
CA LEU A 123 0.26 -4.17 -6.45
C LEU A 123 -0.61 -4.97 -5.48
N ILE A 124 -0.22 -5.01 -4.21
CA ILE A 124 -0.92 -5.71 -3.15
C ILE A 124 -1.52 -4.67 -2.20
N GLY A 125 -2.84 -4.63 -2.09
CA GLY A 125 -3.54 -3.80 -1.12
C GLY A 125 -3.84 -4.60 0.15
N ILE A 126 -3.62 -4.01 1.33
CA ILE A 126 -3.90 -4.65 2.63
C ILE A 126 -4.81 -3.77 3.46
N THR A 127 -5.92 -4.35 3.95
CA THR A 127 -6.79 -3.69 4.92
C THR A 127 -7.17 -4.62 6.07
N GLY A 128 -7.76 -4.05 7.10
CA GLY A 128 -8.23 -4.76 8.29
C GLY A 128 -8.31 -3.81 9.48
N SER A 129 -9.04 -4.19 10.50
CA SER A 129 -9.13 -3.42 11.74
C SER A 129 -7.83 -3.44 12.53
N VAL A 130 -7.10 -4.56 12.50
CA VAL A 130 -5.82 -4.79 13.18
C VAL A 130 -4.87 -5.55 12.26
N GLY A 131 -3.57 -5.52 12.54
CA GLY A 131 -2.55 -6.36 11.89
C GLY A 131 -1.98 -5.83 10.57
N LYS A 132 -2.53 -4.76 9.98
CA LYS A 132 -2.11 -4.22 8.67
C LYS A 132 -0.60 -3.98 8.55
N THR A 133 -0.04 -3.19 9.46
CA THR A 133 1.39 -2.80 9.42
C THR A 133 2.31 -4.01 9.58
N THR A 134 1.99 -4.91 10.53
CA THR A 134 2.77 -6.14 10.73
C THR A 134 2.71 -7.03 9.49
N THR A 135 1.51 -7.25 8.92
CA THR A 135 1.34 -8.05 7.70
C THR A 135 2.09 -7.43 6.51
N LYS A 136 2.02 -6.12 6.36
CA LYS A 136 2.78 -5.37 5.35
C LYS A 136 4.29 -5.58 5.50
N ASP A 137 4.83 -5.49 6.73
CA ASP A 137 6.27 -5.66 6.97
C ASP A 137 6.72 -7.10 6.69
N LEU A 138 5.93 -8.10 7.12
CA LEU A 138 6.13 -9.52 6.81
C LEU A 138 6.15 -9.75 5.30
N MET A 139 5.14 -9.23 4.62
CA MET A 139 4.97 -9.39 3.18
C MET A 139 6.09 -8.72 2.39
N ALA A 140 6.47 -7.49 2.76
CA ALA A 140 7.57 -6.79 2.13
C ALA A 140 8.91 -7.53 2.28
N ALA A 141 9.17 -8.13 3.46
CA ALA A 141 10.36 -8.94 3.68
C ALA A 141 10.37 -10.19 2.77
N LEU A 142 9.25 -10.91 2.66
CA LEU A 142 9.11 -12.07 1.78
C LEU A 142 9.28 -11.70 0.31
N LEU A 143 8.57 -10.70 -0.17
CA LEU A 143 8.56 -10.32 -1.57
C LEU A 143 9.89 -9.71 -2.02
N SER A 144 10.63 -9.08 -1.10
CA SER A 144 11.99 -8.57 -1.38
C SER A 144 12.98 -9.66 -1.78
N THR A 145 12.70 -10.93 -1.45
CA THR A 145 13.50 -12.07 -1.90
C THR A 145 13.28 -12.39 -3.38
N LEU A 146 12.14 -11.98 -3.93
CA LEU A 146 11.77 -12.20 -5.33
C LEU A 146 12.10 -11.00 -6.24
N GLY A 147 12.26 -9.81 -5.68
CA GLY A 147 12.55 -8.61 -6.47
C GLY A 147 12.35 -7.29 -5.71
N PRO A 148 12.68 -6.17 -6.37
CA PRO A 148 12.53 -4.85 -5.78
C PRO A 148 11.10 -4.58 -5.29
N THR A 149 10.97 -4.29 -4.01
CA THR A 149 9.69 -4.14 -3.31
C THR A 149 9.59 -2.76 -2.67
N VAL A 150 8.49 -2.07 -2.93
CA VAL A 150 8.12 -0.81 -2.27
C VAL A 150 7.02 -1.09 -1.25
N ALA A 151 7.19 -0.60 -0.04
CA ALA A 151 6.18 -0.63 1.02
C ALA A 151 6.29 0.65 1.88
N PRO A 152 5.21 1.12 2.51
CA PRO A 152 5.29 2.30 3.36
C PRO A 152 6.14 2.05 4.62
N VAL A 153 6.88 3.08 5.03
CA VAL A 153 7.51 3.12 6.36
C VAL A 153 6.43 3.53 7.37
N GLY A 154 6.26 2.74 8.42
CA GLY A 154 5.16 2.94 9.36
C GLY A 154 3.79 2.65 8.73
N SER A 155 2.77 3.41 9.13
CA SER A 155 1.37 3.22 8.70
C SER A 155 0.90 4.38 7.80
N PHE A 156 1.64 4.69 6.72
CA PHE A 156 1.20 5.64 5.69
C PHE A 156 0.09 5.00 4.84
N ASN A 157 -1.16 5.06 5.31
CA ASN A 157 -2.28 4.28 4.81
C ASN A 157 -3.53 5.11 4.42
N ASN A 158 -3.39 6.44 4.35
CA ASN A 158 -4.44 7.41 4.04
C ASN A 158 -4.17 8.14 2.71
N GLU A 159 -5.00 9.18 2.42
CA GLU A 159 -4.98 9.98 1.19
C GLU A 159 -3.70 10.80 0.95
N ILE A 160 -2.81 10.88 1.93
CA ILE A 160 -1.48 11.50 1.78
C ILE A 160 -0.40 10.42 1.77
N GLY A 161 -0.45 9.49 2.72
CA GLY A 161 0.60 8.49 2.94
C GLY A 161 0.70 7.46 1.81
N LEU A 162 -0.44 6.95 1.34
CA LEU A 162 -0.46 6.01 0.23
C LEU A 162 0.06 6.64 -1.07
N PRO A 163 -0.38 7.83 -1.51
CA PRO A 163 0.18 8.49 -2.69
C PRO A 163 1.68 8.74 -2.60
N LEU A 164 2.18 9.26 -1.46
CA LEU A 164 3.61 9.48 -1.25
C LEU A 164 4.42 8.17 -1.33
N THR A 165 3.84 7.05 -0.92
CA THR A 165 4.48 5.74 -1.07
C THR A 165 4.39 5.25 -2.52
N ALA A 166 3.25 5.41 -3.18
CA ALA A 166 3.07 5.04 -4.58
C ALA A 166 4.01 5.80 -5.53
N LEU A 167 4.37 7.04 -5.18
CA LEU A 167 5.37 7.85 -5.91
C LEU A 167 6.82 7.42 -5.68
N LYS A 168 7.07 6.38 -4.87
CA LYS A 168 8.37 5.68 -4.79
C LYS A 168 8.43 4.46 -5.72
N VAL A 169 7.35 4.13 -6.40
CA VAL A 169 7.28 3.04 -7.37
C VAL A 169 7.93 3.50 -8.67
N GLY A 170 9.12 2.98 -8.95
CA GLY A 170 9.89 3.27 -10.14
C GLY A 170 9.91 2.11 -11.14
N ARG A 171 10.69 2.26 -12.18
CA ARG A 171 10.74 1.33 -13.33
C ARG A 171 11.06 -0.11 -12.93
N ASP A 172 11.97 -0.28 -11.96
CA ASP A 172 12.46 -1.60 -11.54
C ASP A 172 11.62 -2.22 -10.42
N THR A 173 10.66 -1.46 -9.84
CA THR A 173 9.79 -1.97 -8.78
C THR A 173 8.97 -3.15 -9.29
N ARG A 174 9.13 -4.31 -8.67
CA ARG A 174 8.38 -5.52 -8.99
C ARG A 174 7.12 -5.65 -8.13
N PHE A 175 7.20 -5.25 -6.86
CA PHE A 175 6.10 -5.35 -5.93
C PHE A 175 5.85 -4.02 -5.23
N PHE A 176 4.58 -3.67 -5.10
CA PHE A 176 4.15 -2.56 -4.25
C PHE A 176 3.14 -3.07 -3.23
N VAL A 177 3.51 -3.05 -1.96
CA VAL A 177 2.65 -3.44 -0.83
C VAL A 177 2.05 -2.16 -0.25
N ALA A 178 0.76 -1.95 -0.48
CA ALA A 178 0.01 -0.76 -0.09
C ALA A 178 -0.85 -1.05 1.15
N GLU A 179 -0.59 -0.38 2.27
CA GLU A 179 -1.49 -0.39 3.42
C GLU A 179 -2.64 0.59 3.15
N MET A 180 -3.91 0.13 3.29
CA MET A 180 -5.11 0.92 3.04
C MET A 180 -5.97 0.95 4.30
N GLY A 181 -5.94 2.09 4.98
CA GLY A 181 -6.71 2.38 6.18
C GLY A 181 -7.99 3.13 5.86
N ALA A 182 -8.97 3.05 6.78
CA ALA A 182 -10.15 3.90 6.74
C ALA A 182 -10.75 4.09 8.13
N SER A 183 -11.29 5.27 8.35
CA SER A 183 -12.15 5.67 9.45
C SER A 183 -13.61 5.86 9.01
N HIS A 184 -13.86 5.99 7.69
CA HIS A 184 -15.19 6.15 7.09
C HIS A 184 -15.34 5.30 5.83
N VAL A 185 -16.61 5.01 5.49
CA VAL A 185 -16.97 4.37 4.22
C VAL A 185 -16.62 5.32 3.05
N GLY A 186 -16.04 4.79 1.98
CA GLY A 186 -15.60 5.55 0.79
C GLY A 186 -14.10 5.86 0.78
N GLU A 187 -13.41 5.83 1.93
CA GLU A 187 -11.99 6.15 1.98
C GLU A 187 -11.13 5.10 1.28
N ILE A 188 -11.40 3.80 1.47
CA ILE A 188 -10.67 2.75 0.76
C ILE A 188 -10.99 2.77 -0.74
N THR A 189 -12.22 3.08 -1.13
CA THR A 189 -12.59 3.31 -2.54
C THR A 189 -11.70 4.39 -3.17
N ARG A 190 -11.50 5.52 -2.47
CA ARG A 190 -10.58 6.58 -2.93
C ARG A 190 -9.16 6.05 -3.10
N LEU A 191 -8.64 5.29 -2.13
CA LEU A 191 -7.28 4.73 -2.17
C LEU A 191 -7.12 3.72 -3.32
N THR A 192 -8.09 2.83 -3.54
CA THR A 192 -8.06 1.86 -4.65
C THR A 192 -8.22 2.53 -6.02
N THR A 193 -8.87 3.70 -6.11
CA THR A 193 -8.91 4.50 -7.34
C THR A 193 -7.52 5.06 -7.70
N ILE A 194 -6.69 5.37 -6.71
CA ILE A 194 -5.31 5.82 -6.89
C ILE A 194 -4.39 4.63 -7.24
N ALA A 195 -4.52 3.55 -6.48
CA ALA A 195 -3.66 2.38 -6.55
C ALA A 195 -4.51 1.10 -6.58
N PRO A 196 -5.16 0.76 -7.71
CA PRO A 196 -6.01 -0.42 -7.82
C PRO A 196 -5.19 -1.69 -7.63
N PRO A 197 -5.51 -2.56 -6.64
CA PRO A 197 -4.71 -3.73 -6.34
C PRO A 197 -4.93 -4.88 -7.34
N ASP A 198 -3.85 -5.64 -7.58
CA ASP A 198 -3.90 -6.94 -8.26
C ASP A 198 -4.28 -8.04 -7.25
N ILE A 199 -3.85 -7.86 -5.98
CA ILE A 199 -4.19 -8.74 -4.87
C ILE A 199 -4.71 -7.87 -3.71
N ALA A 200 -5.91 -8.13 -3.23
CA ALA A 200 -6.51 -7.47 -2.08
C ALA A 200 -6.51 -8.40 -0.86
N VAL A 201 -5.90 -7.99 0.23
CA VAL A 201 -5.82 -8.76 1.48
C VAL A 201 -6.73 -8.14 2.52
N VAL A 202 -7.66 -8.91 3.06
CA VAL A 202 -8.53 -8.48 4.16
C VAL A 202 -8.26 -9.34 5.39
N LEU A 203 -7.72 -8.70 6.46
CA LEU A 203 -7.22 -9.42 7.63
C LEU A 203 -8.34 -9.75 8.62
N LYS A 204 -9.02 -8.74 9.13
CA LYS A 204 -10.05 -8.89 10.16
C LYS A 204 -10.98 -7.68 10.19
N VAL A 205 -12.26 -7.92 10.48
CA VAL A 205 -13.25 -6.91 10.85
C VAL A 205 -13.43 -6.97 12.37
N GLY A 206 -13.00 -5.92 13.06
CA GLY A 206 -13.08 -5.83 14.53
C GLY A 206 -13.65 -4.47 14.94
N CYS A 207 -13.63 -4.18 16.24
CA CYS A 207 -14.22 -2.97 16.84
C CYS A 207 -13.30 -1.72 16.74
N ALA A 208 -12.14 -1.79 16.06
CA ALA A 208 -11.29 -0.61 15.90
C ALA A 208 -12.05 0.49 15.14
N HIS A 209 -11.95 1.72 15.62
CA HIS A 209 -12.67 2.89 15.09
C HIS A 209 -14.22 2.77 15.16
N LEU A 210 -14.77 1.95 16.05
CA LEU A 210 -16.21 1.77 16.17
C LEU A 210 -16.96 3.09 16.43
N GLY A 211 -16.33 4.03 17.16
CA GLY A 211 -16.89 5.35 17.41
C GLY A 211 -17.07 6.21 16.15
N GLU A 212 -16.19 6.04 15.18
CA GLU A 212 -16.20 6.78 13.91
C GLU A 212 -17.15 6.12 12.89
N PHE A 213 -17.13 4.80 12.82
CA PHE A 213 -17.98 4.03 11.88
C PHE A 213 -19.42 3.88 12.39
N GLY A 214 -19.64 3.84 13.70
CA GLY A 214 -20.94 3.66 14.33
C GLY A 214 -21.41 2.21 14.44
N SER A 215 -20.99 1.27 13.58
CA SER A 215 -21.30 -0.16 13.69
C SER A 215 -20.23 -1.06 13.04
N VAL A 216 -20.22 -2.35 13.39
CA VAL A 216 -19.33 -3.36 12.82
C VAL A 216 -19.65 -3.62 11.35
N GLU A 217 -20.92 -3.56 10.95
CA GLU A 217 -21.36 -3.71 9.58
C GLU A 217 -20.81 -2.59 8.69
N ARG A 218 -20.75 -1.37 9.19
CA ARG A 218 -20.14 -0.25 8.46
C ARG A 218 -18.62 -0.40 8.35
N ILE A 219 -17.96 -0.96 9.38
CA ILE A 219 -16.54 -1.32 9.30
C ILE A 219 -16.34 -2.39 8.21
N ALA A 220 -17.18 -3.43 8.19
CA ALA A 220 -17.14 -4.47 7.17
C ALA A 220 -17.37 -3.90 5.77
N GLN A 221 -18.36 -3.01 5.61
CA GLN A 221 -18.62 -2.29 4.36
C GLN A 221 -17.40 -1.52 3.89
N ALA A 222 -16.78 -0.68 4.74
CA ALA A 222 -15.59 0.07 4.37
C ALA A 222 -14.41 -0.85 3.99
N LYS A 223 -14.21 -1.96 4.72
CA LYS A 223 -13.13 -2.91 4.39
C LYS A 223 -13.39 -3.67 3.10
N SER A 224 -14.66 -3.94 2.75
CA SER A 224 -15.02 -4.62 1.50
C SER A 224 -14.69 -3.80 0.24
N GLU A 225 -14.55 -2.49 0.38
CA GLU A 225 -14.18 -1.59 -0.73
C GLU A 225 -12.85 -1.98 -1.39
N ILE A 226 -11.90 -2.57 -0.64
CA ILE A 226 -10.64 -3.01 -1.23
C ILE A 226 -10.83 -4.17 -2.21
N VAL A 227 -11.79 -5.06 -1.93
CA VAL A 227 -12.13 -6.18 -2.83
C VAL A 227 -12.86 -5.66 -4.07
N GLN A 228 -13.76 -4.68 -3.89
CA GLN A 228 -14.45 -4.03 -5.00
C GLN A 228 -13.53 -3.22 -5.90
N GLY A 229 -12.42 -2.69 -5.32
CA GLY A 229 -11.40 -1.93 -6.03
C GLY A 229 -10.32 -2.75 -6.72
N LEU A 230 -10.41 -4.09 -6.71
CA LEU A 230 -9.52 -4.97 -7.46
C LEU A 230 -9.57 -4.69 -8.96
N VAL A 231 -8.43 -4.90 -9.63
CA VAL A 231 -8.42 -4.94 -11.10
C VAL A 231 -9.29 -6.09 -11.62
N PRO A 232 -9.75 -6.08 -12.91
CA PRO A 232 -10.72 -7.07 -13.42
C PRO A 232 -10.32 -8.54 -13.22
N ASP A 233 -9.01 -8.86 -13.29
CA ASP A 233 -8.47 -10.21 -13.08
C ASP A 233 -7.82 -10.36 -11.70
N GLY A 234 -8.15 -9.46 -10.77
CA GLY A 234 -7.57 -9.42 -9.43
C GLY A 234 -8.06 -10.55 -8.54
N LEU A 235 -7.31 -10.80 -7.46
CA LEU A 235 -7.54 -11.89 -6.52
C LEU A 235 -7.70 -11.34 -5.10
N ALA A 236 -8.72 -11.84 -4.37
CA ALA A 236 -8.94 -11.53 -2.96
C ALA A 236 -8.30 -12.60 -2.06
N VAL A 237 -7.49 -12.20 -1.10
CA VAL A 237 -6.92 -13.05 -0.04
C VAL A 237 -7.69 -12.76 1.24
N LEU A 238 -8.55 -13.68 1.66
CA LEU A 238 -9.55 -13.45 2.70
C LEU A 238 -9.33 -14.36 3.91
N ASN A 239 -9.52 -13.79 5.10
CA ASN A 239 -9.52 -14.52 6.35
C ASN A 239 -10.81 -15.36 6.47
N ALA A 240 -10.67 -16.68 6.49
CA ALA A 240 -11.80 -17.61 6.59
C ALA A 240 -12.40 -17.68 8.00
N ASP A 241 -11.64 -17.29 9.03
CA ASP A 241 -12.09 -17.37 10.44
C ASP A 241 -12.89 -16.13 10.87
N ASP A 242 -13.01 -15.12 9.99
CA ASP A 242 -13.82 -13.93 10.23
C ASP A 242 -15.06 -13.95 9.32
N ALA A 243 -16.26 -14.08 9.91
CA ALA A 243 -17.49 -14.18 9.16
C ALA A 243 -17.79 -12.95 8.28
N HIS A 244 -17.41 -11.74 8.74
CA HIS A 244 -17.58 -10.51 7.95
C HIS A 244 -16.62 -10.48 6.77
N VAL A 245 -15.39 -10.97 6.95
CA VAL A 245 -14.40 -11.08 5.86
C VAL A 245 -14.83 -12.16 4.87
N ALA A 246 -15.25 -13.33 5.37
CA ALA A 246 -15.71 -14.43 4.51
C ALA A 246 -16.92 -14.01 3.65
N ALA A 247 -17.82 -13.18 4.17
CA ALA A 247 -18.95 -12.63 3.42
C ALA A 247 -18.56 -11.71 2.26
N MET A 248 -17.30 -11.26 2.17
CA MET A 248 -16.81 -10.42 1.05
C MET A 248 -16.45 -11.23 -0.21
N ALA A 249 -16.37 -12.55 -0.13
CA ALA A 249 -15.97 -13.41 -1.24
C ALA A 249 -16.75 -13.20 -2.54
N PRO A 250 -18.10 -12.99 -2.54
CA PRO A 250 -18.86 -12.72 -3.75
C PRO A 250 -18.50 -11.38 -4.45
N LEU A 251 -17.77 -10.50 -3.78
CA LEU A 251 -17.33 -9.21 -4.33
C LEU A 251 -16.05 -9.34 -5.17
N ALA A 252 -15.32 -10.47 -5.04
CA ALA A 252 -14.10 -10.71 -5.79
C ALA A 252 -14.39 -10.89 -7.28
N PRO A 253 -13.59 -10.31 -8.19
CA PRO A 253 -13.73 -10.50 -9.62
C PRO A 253 -13.71 -11.99 -9.98
N GLN A 254 -14.68 -12.43 -10.79
CA GLN A 254 -14.79 -13.83 -11.27
C GLN A 254 -14.77 -14.89 -10.15
N GLY A 255 -14.98 -14.50 -8.87
CA GLY A 255 -14.89 -15.40 -7.72
C GLY A 255 -13.46 -15.82 -7.36
N HIS A 256 -12.44 -15.09 -7.82
CA HIS A 256 -11.04 -15.39 -7.52
C HIS A 256 -10.73 -15.07 -6.05
N VAL A 257 -10.77 -16.08 -5.21
CA VAL A 257 -10.52 -15.99 -3.76
C VAL A 257 -9.50 -17.02 -3.34
N PHE A 258 -8.51 -16.58 -2.60
CA PHE A 258 -7.58 -17.40 -1.83
C PHE A 258 -7.86 -17.22 -0.34
N TRP A 259 -7.84 -18.30 0.43
CA TRP A 259 -8.22 -18.28 1.83
C TRP A 259 -7.01 -18.47 2.75
N PHE A 260 -7.08 -17.88 3.93
CA PHE A 260 -6.19 -18.21 5.03
C PHE A 260 -6.96 -18.31 6.34
N GLY A 261 -6.48 -19.15 7.28
CA GLY A 261 -7.17 -19.34 8.56
C GLY A 261 -6.48 -20.41 9.40
N MET A 262 -7.08 -20.70 10.55
CA MET A 262 -6.67 -21.79 11.44
C MET A 262 -7.23 -23.12 10.95
N ALA A 263 -6.48 -24.21 11.13
CA ALA A 263 -6.92 -25.57 10.81
C ALA A 263 -7.63 -26.21 12.02
N GLY A 264 -8.72 -26.91 11.76
CA GLY A 264 -9.36 -27.83 12.71
C GLY A 264 -9.83 -27.19 14.02
N ASP A 265 -9.54 -27.87 15.15
CA ASP A 265 -10.00 -27.52 16.51
C ASP A 265 -9.38 -26.23 17.07
N ASP A 266 -8.33 -25.69 16.43
CA ASP A 266 -7.70 -24.41 16.78
C ASP A 266 -8.47 -23.20 16.24
N ALA A 267 -9.49 -23.42 15.38
CA ALA A 267 -10.37 -22.38 14.90
C ALA A 267 -11.32 -21.92 16.02
N GLU A 268 -11.32 -20.63 16.37
CA GLU A 268 -12.38 -20.09 17.24
C GLU A 268 -13.75 -20.45 16.61
N ALA A 269 -14.61 -21.08 17.39
CA ALA A 269 -15.83 -21.79 16.96
C ALA A 269 -16.93 -20.95 16.28
N SER A 270 -16.63 -19.73 15.81
CA SER A 270 -17.64 -18.78 15.34
C SER A 270 -17.89 -18.73 13.83
N ALA A 271 -17.08 -19.35 12.99
CA ALA A 271 -17.32 -19.33 11.55
C ALA A 271 -17.18 -20.70 10.86
N GLY A 272 -17.11 -21.78 11.65
CA GLY A 272 -17.17 -23.17 11.20
C GLY A 272 -16.36 -23.46 9.94
N ASN A 273 -15.17 -24.03 10.07
CA ASN A 273 -14.47 -24.79 9.01
C ASN A 273 -14.57 -24.23 7.56
N ALA A 274 -14.69 -22.90 7.41
CA ALA A 274 -14.96 -22.31 6.11
C ALA A 274 -13.77 -22.50 5.12
N ALA A 275 -12.57 -22.70 5.66
CA ALA A 275 -11.38 -22.89 4.84
C ALA A 275 -11.02 -24.37 4.64
N SER A 276 -11.26 -25.27 5.61
CA SER A 276 -11.02 -26.71 5.43
C SER A 276 -11.94 -27.29 4.37
N GLY A 277 -11.38 -27.62 3.20
CA GLY A 277 -12.15 -28.11 2.03
C GLY A 277 -12.09 -27.17 0.83
N LYS A 278 -11.37 -26.03 0.93
CA LYS A 278 -11.10 -25.14 -0.20
C LYS A 278 -9.76 -25.48 -0.83
N SER A 279 -9.72 -25.59 -2.16
CA SER A 279 -8.52 -25.95 -2.93
C SER A 279 -7.44 -24.86 -2.89
N ASP A 280 -7.84 -23.61 -2.67
CA ASP A 280 -6.97 -22.45 -2.71
C ASP A 280 -6.90 -21.80 -1.33
N ALA A 281 -6.08 -22.40 -0.45
CA ALA A 281 -5.97 -21.96 0.94
C ALA A 281 -4.63 -22.33 1.60
N LEU A 282 -4.26 -21.53 2.62
CA LEU A 282 -3.22 -21.84 3.60
C LEU A 282 -3.79 -21.83 5.02
N PHE A 283 -3.38 -22.81 5.82
CA PHE A 283 -3.82 -22.97 7.20
C PHE A 283 -2.65 -22.99 8.17
N ALA A 284 -2.92 -22.65 9.44
CA ALA A 284 -2.03 -22.92 10.56
C ALA A 284 -2.63 -23.96 11.49
N SER A 285 -1.84 -24.96 11.86
CA SER A 285 -2.14 -25.94 12.92
C SER A 285 -0.98 -26.01 13.93
N ASP A 286 -1.17 -26.73 15.03
CA ASP A 286 -0.15 -26.94 16.07
C ASP A 286 0.48 -25.64 16.59
N VAL A 287 -0.32 -24.60 16.80
CA VAL A 287 0.16 -23.29 17.29
C VAL A 287 0.65 -23.44 18.72
N ARG A 288 1.91 -23.06 18.95
CA ARG A 288 2.58 -23.08 20.26
C ARG A 288 3.33 -21.76 20.47
N THR A 289 3.58 -21.40 21.71
CA THR A 289 4.41 -20.25 22.08
C THR A 289 5.62 -20.71 22.90
N ASP A 290 6.76 -20.09 22.67
CA ASP A 290 7.94 -20.24 23.54
C ASP A 290 7.85 -19.35 24.80
N ASP A 291 8.84 -19.45 25.69
CA ASP A 291 8.92 -18.64 26.91
C ASP A 291 9.00 -17.10 26.64
N GLY A 292 9.31 -16.72 25.42
CA GLY A 292 9.35 -15.33 24.95
C GLY A 292 8.06 -14.85 24.29
N ASP A 293 6.97 -15.63 24.39
CA ASP A 293 5.67 -15.38 23.72
C ASP A 293 5.79 -15.34 22.18
N ARG A 294 6.76 -16.04 21.59
CA ARG A 294 6.93 -16.13 20.15
C ARG A 294 6.22 -17.37 19.62
N PRO A 295 5.27 -17.23 18.69
CA PRO A 295 4.50 -18.35 18.20
C PRO A 295 5.31 -19.18 17.17
N SER A 296 5.10 -20.50 17.23
CA SER A 296 5.43 -21.45 16.19
C SER A 296 4.18 -22.18 15.74
N PHE A 297 4.13 -22.62 14.50
CA PHE A 297 2.98 -23.36 13.95
C PHE A 297 3.39 -24.18 12.73
N THR A 298 2.55 -25.14 12.38
CA THR A 298 2.64 -25.86 11.12
C THR A 298 1.81 -25.11 10.06
N LEU A 299 2.45 -24.65 9.00
CA LEU A 299 1.78 -24.12 7.83
C LEU A 299 1.35 -25.27 6.94
N GLU A 300 0.08 -25.35 6.62
CA GLU A 300 -0.51 -26.40 5.79
C GLU A 300 -1.09 -25.82 4.51
N ARG A 301 -0.85 -26.49 3.38
CA ARG A 301 -1.45 -26.20 2.09
C ARG A 301 -2.60 -27.17 1.82
N ALA A 302 -3.60 -26.73 1.08
CA ALA A 302 -4.71 -27.58 0.68
C ALA A 302 -4.31 -28.83 -0.14
N ASP A 303 -3.15 -28.80 -0.81
CA ASP A 303 -2.58 -29.95 -1.56
C ASP A 303 -1.75 -30.93 -0.68
N GLY A 304 -1.72 -30.72 0.63
CA GLY A 304 -1.02 -31.57 1.61
C GLY A 304 0.43 -31.20 1.88
N GLY A 305 0.95 -30.13 1.27
CA GLY A 305 2.28 -29.61 1.59
C GLY A 305 2.30 -28.95 2.97
N THR A 306 3.33 -29.23 3.79
CA THR A 306 3.48 -28.67 5.13
C THR A 306 4.84 -28.00 5.32
N ALA A 307 4.92 -26.97 6.20
CA ALA A 307 6.17 -26.38 6.64
C ALA A 307 6.04 -25.91 8.09
N HIS A 308 7.10 -26.07 8.88
CA HIS A 308 7.15 -25.52 10.23
C HIS A 308 7.60 -24.06 10.18
N VAL A 309 6.87 -23.18 10.87
CA VAL A 309 7.13 -21.74 10.93
C VAL A 309 7.38 -21.33 12.37
N GLN A 310 8.47 -20.58 12.62
CA GLN A 310 8.76 -19.93 13.90
C GLN A 310 8.80 -18.44 13.67
N LEU A 311 7.95 -17.67 14.37
CA LEU A 311 7.98 -16.22 14.28
C LEU A 311 8.97 -15.63 15.29
N ALA A 312 9.69 -14.59 14.86
CA ALA A 312 10.54 -13.81 15.76
C ALA A 312 9.76 -12.76 16.56
N ILE A 313 8.56 -12.41 16.10
CA ILE A 313 7.64 -11.45 16.74
C ILE A 313 6.75 -12.13 17.77
N ARG A 314 6.40 -11.41 18.84
CA ARG A 314 5.61 -11.93 19.96
C ARG A 314 4.11 -11.85 19.67
N GLY A 315 3.36 -12.76 20.32
CA GLY A 315 1.89 -12.76 20.32
C GLY A 315 1.28 -13.68 19.27
N THR A 316 0.38 -14.57 19.70
CA THR A 316 -0.31 -15.56 18.86
C THR A 316 -1.13 -14.93 17.72
N HIS A 317 -1.64 -13.70 17.90
CA HIS A 317 -2.35 -12.96 16.85
C HIS A 317 -1.49 -12.74 15.59
N ASN A 318 -0.15 -12.82 15.71
CA ASN A 318 0.74 -12.69 14.56
C ASN A 318 0.80 -13.96 13.68
N VAL A 319 0.23 -15.07 14.12
CA VAL A 319 0.04 -16.24 13.25
C VAL A 319 -0.84 -15.89 12.05
N MET A 320 -1.97 -15.21 12.29
CA MET A 320 -2.87 -14.77 11.21
C MET A 320 -2.22 -13.74 10.29
N ASN A 321 -1.43 -12.81 10.83
CA ASN A 321 -0.67 -11.84 10.04
C ASN A 321 0.36 -12.55 9.14
N ALA A 322 1.05 -13.55 9.68
CA ALA A 322 2.01 -14.37 8.95
C ALA A 322 1.35 -15.22 7.87
N LEU A 323 0.18 -15.83 8.16
CA LEU A 323 -0.59 -16.58 7.17
C LEU A 323 -1.01 -15.71 5.99
N ALA A 324 -1.53 -14.51 6.26
CA ALA A 324 -1.91 -13.57 5.20
C ALA A 324 -0.71 -13.20 4.31
N ALA A 325 0.46 -12.92 4.93
CA ALA A 325 1.68 -12.61 4.19
C ALA A 325 2.21 -13.83 3.41
N ALA A 326 2.20 -15.03 4.01
CA ALA A 326 2.60 -16.28 3.37
C ALA A 326 1.68 -16.65 2.21
N SER A 327 0.37 -16.38 2.31
CA SER A 327 -0.59 -16.61 1.23
C SER A 327 -0.23 -15.82 -0.02
N VAL A 328 0.03 -14.52 0.12
CA VAL A 328 0.46 -13.69 -1.02
C VAL A 328 1.82 -14.13 -1.55
N ALA A 329 2.77 -14.42 -0.67
CA ALA A 329 4.09 -14.89 -1.06
C ALA A 329 4.02 -16.21 -1.85
N HIS A 330 3.17 -17.15 -1.40
CA HIS A 330 2.90 -18.41 -2.08
C HIS A 330 2.31 -18.19 -3.48
N LEU A 331 1.30 -17.35 -3.61
CA LEU A 331 0.66 -16.99 -4.89
C LEU A 331 1.66 -16.38 -5.87
N LEU A 332 2.67 -15.68 -5.38
CA LEU A 332 3.72 -15.04 -6.17
C LEU A 332 4.98 -15.91 -6.36
N GLY A 333 4.93 -17.18 -5.92
CA GLY A 333 5.95 -18.17 -6.21
C GLY A 333 7.09 -18.26 -5.18
N VAL A 334 6.93 -17.70 -3.97
CA VAL A 334 7.86 -17.97 -2.85
C VAL A 334 7.65 -19.42 -2.39
N PRO A 335 8.67 -20.28 -2.41
CA PRO A 335 8.55 -21.63 -1.89
C PRO A 335 8.18 -21.61 -0.39
N VAL A 336 7.24 -22.46 0.03
CA VAL A 336 6.78 -22.56 1.42
C VAL A 336 7.94 -22.91 2.37
N SER A 337 8.99 -23.58 1.89
CA SER A 337 10.22 -23.88 2.65
C SER A 337 11.04 -22.64 3.06
N TYR A 338 10.80 -21.47 2.45
CA TYR A 338 11.45 -20.19 2.83
C TYR A 338 10.79 -19.50 4.03
N THR A 339 9.78 -20.10 4.65
CA THR A 339 9.07 -19.52 5.81
C THR A 339 9.85 -19.59 7.13
N HIS A 340 11.15 -19.80 7.13
CA HIS A 340 12.02 -19.41 8.26
C HIS A 340 12.10 -17.89 8.32
N LEU A 341 10.95 -17.25 8.61
CA LEU A 341 10.80 -15.81 8.71
C LEU A 341 11.41 -15.31 10.01
N THR A 342 12.72 -15.16 10.02
CA THR A 342 13.35 -14.22 10.94
C THR A 342 13.12 -12.81 10.38
N LEU A 343 11.98 -12.19 10.74
CA LEU A 343 11.81 -10.77 10.49
C LEU A 343 12.87 -9.99 11.26
N PRO A 344 13.54 -9.01 10.64
CA PRO A 344 14.35 -8.08 11.40
C PRO A 344 13.42 -7.35 12.37
N THR A 345 13.54 -7.67 13.65
CA THR A 345 12.97 -6.85 14.72
C THR A 345 13.65 -5.50 14.63
N LYS A 346 12.96 -4.49 14.10
CA LYS A 346 13.34 -3.12 14.41
C LYS A 346 13.08 -2.92 15.89
N ALA A 347 14.19 -2.81 16.65
CA ALA A 347 14.17 -2.32 18.01
C ALA A 347 13.66 -0.86 18.04
#